data_d229238d9b2cf3b1f5f70d09a0267b96
#
_entry.id   d229238d9b2cf3b1f5f70d09a0267b96
#
_cell.length_a   1.000
_cell.length_b   1.000
_cell.length_c   1.000
_cell.angle_alpha   90.00
_cell.angle_beta   90.00
_cell.angle_gamma   90.00
#
_symmetry.space_group_name_H-M   'P 1'
#
loop_
_entity.id
_entity.type
_entity.pdbx_description
1 polymer ?
#
loop_
_entity_poly.entity_id
_entity_poly.type
_entity_poly.pdbx_seq_one_letter_code
_entity_poly.pdbx_strand_id
1 'polypeptide(L)'
;MEISSQQKEAYFTATQFQLVRTRFFANRSAMIAGSILLFMIVISLFAGFLSPYDPTIAGRDKQYENGAPEIPMFWDENGFSFRPFIHAKSKYRGADTNFRWVYKVDTEKRKYLQFFVKGWEYKYFKWSINLPGKKFDFRLPGLTFDTHLFGVDSGGIHIFGTDKPGKDLFSRTLAAIYISLAVGTLGVFISFVLSLIVGGVAGYYGGWIDGIAQMFTDAVRTIPPIPLFMCLAAFAPDTWSSEMRFFFHILSFRFYFLANFGKTCSNTFVN
;
A
#
# COMPACT_ATOMS: atom_id res chain seq x y z
N MET A 1 -1.53 5.83 42.42
CA MET A 1 -0.78 7.03 42.04
C MET A 1 -1.74 8.20 42.02
N GLU A 2 -1.77 9.01 43.10
CA GLU A 2 -2.69 10.15 43.19
C GLU A 2 -2.29 11.23 42.20
N ILE A 3 -3.19 11.55 41.31
CA ILE A 3 -3.01 12.65 40.34
C ILE A 3 -3.13 13.95 41.13
N SER A 4 -2.11 14.78 41.13
CA SER A 4 -2.10 16.07 41.83
C SER A 4 -3.25 16.97 41.37
N SER A 5 -3.76 17.83 42.26
CA SER A 5 -4.87 18.75 41.97
C SER A 5 -4.58 19.63 40.72
N GLN A 6 -3.34 20.05 40.54
CA GLN A 6 -2.89 20.82 39.36
C GLN A 6 -2.97 20.01 38.06
N GLN A 7 -2.72 18.69 38.08
CA GLN A 7 -2.85 17.83 36.90
C GLN A 7 -4.33 17.62 36.52
N LYS A 8 -5.24 17.58 37.52
CA LYS A 8 -6.69 17.54 37.24
C LYS A 8 -7.19 18.82 36.60
N GLU A 9 -6.81 19.99 37.10
CA GLU A 9 -7.18 21.27 36.50
C GLU A 9 -6.64 21.43 35.07
N ALA A 10 -5.37 21.08 34.83
CA ALA A 10 -4.78 21.07 33.51
C ALA A 10 -5.51 20.11 32.52
N TYR A 11 -6.06 19.01 33.02
CA TYR A 11 -6.83 18.07 32.23
C TYR A 11 -8.20 18.65 31.82
N PHE A 12 -8.88 19.37 32.70
CA PHE A 12 -10.18 20.00 32.43
C PHE A 12 -10.08 21.23 31.52
N THR A 13 -8.95 21.94 31.54
CA THR A 13 -8.69 23.10 30.67
C THR A 13 -8.02 22.75 29.35
N ALA A 14 -7.57 21.50 29.16
CA ALA A 14 -6.88 21.08 27.97
C ALA A 14 -7.81 21.00 26.75
N THR A 15 -7.35 21.48 25.61
CA THR A 15 -8.08 21.31 24.35
C THR A 15 -8.15 19.82 23.94
N GLN A 16 -9.16 19.45 23.14
CA GLN A 16 -9.31 18.08 22.63
C GLN A 16 -8.03 17.59 21.95
N PHE A 17 -7.36 18.43 21.19
CA PHE A 17 -6.11 18.09 20.53
C PHE A 17 -4.98 17.78 21.54
N GLN A 18 -4.87 18.56 22.60
CA GLN A 18 -3.89 18.30 23.66
C GLN A 18 -4.15 16.96 24.37
N LEU A 19 -5.41 16.62 24.65
CA LEU A 19 -5.80 15.35 25.27
C LEU A 19 -5.44 14.16 24.35
N VAL A 20 -5.77 14.24 23.07
CA VAL A 20 -5.45 13.19 22.10
C VAL A 20 -3.94 13.01 22.00
N ARG A 21 -3.19 14.11 21.86
CA ARG A 21 -1.74 14.08 21.80
C ARG A 21 -1.12 13.43 23.03
N THR A 22 -1.53 13.84 24.23
CA THR A 22 -0.99 13.29 25.49
C THR A 22 -1.28 11.80 25.62
N ARG A 23 -2.51 11.36 25.30
CA ARG A 23 -2.89 9.94 25.31
C ARG A 23 -2.13 9.12 24.27
N PHE A 24 -1.92 9.67 23.10
CA PHE A 24 -1.17 9.01 22.03
C PHE A 24 0.29 8.76 22.45
N PHE A 25 0.99 9.77 22.93
CA PHE A 25 2.37 9.65 23.37
C PHE A 25 2.55 8.86 24.66
N ALA A 26 1.53 8.75 25.51
CA ALA A 26 1.55 7.89 26.68
C ALA A 26 1.41 6.40 26.34
N ASN A 27 0.86 6.07 25.17
CA ASN A 27 0.63 4.68 24.76
C ASN A 27 1.77 4.18 23.84
N ARG A 28 2.62 3.28 24.36
CA ARG A 28 3.76 2.71 23.61
C ARG A 28 3.32 1.99 22.35
N SER A 29 2.23 1.21 22.40
CA SER A 29 1.72 0.50 21.22
C SER A 29 1.25 1.45 20.12
N ALA A 30 0.58 2.56 20.50
CA ALA A 30 0.17 3.60 19.57
C ALA A 30 1.37 4.31 18.92
N MET A 31 2.42 4.56 19.71
CA MET A 31 3.66 5.15 19.20
C MET A 31 4.36 4.24 18.19
N ILE A 32 4.49 2.95 18.49
CA ILE A 32 5.12 1.97 17.57
C ILE A 32 4.30 1.87 16.28
N ALA A 33 2.98 1.68 16.39
CA ALA A 33 2.10 1.59 15.22
C ALA A 33 2.12 2.87 14.38
N GLY A 34 2.09 4.04 15.02
CA GLY A 34 2.20 5.33 14.36
C GLY A 34 3.53 5.53 13.64
N SER A 35 4.63 5.09 14.25
CA SER A 35 5.96 5.16 13.62
C SER A 35 6.07 4.25 12.40
N ILE A 36 5.53 3.03 12.47
CA ILE A 36 5.48 2.11 11.31
C ILE A 36 4.64 2.71 10.19
N LEU A 37 3.46 3.24 10.53
CA LEU A 37 2.59 3.86 9.54
C LEU A 37 3.26 5.08 8.88
N LEU A 38 3.89 5.94 9.66
CA LEU A 38 4.64 7.10 9.16
C LEU A 38 5.77 6.66 8.22
N PHE A 39 6.53 5.62 8.60
CA PHE A 39 7.58 5.05 7.77
C PHE A 39 7.04 4.52 6.43
N MET A 40 5.92 3.80 6.45
CA MET A 40 5.26 3.33 5.23
C MET A 40 4.77 4.49 4.35
N ILE A 41 4.23 5.56 4.95
CA ILE A 41 3.81 6.76 4.21
C ILE A 41 5.01 7.41 3.54
N VAL A 42 6.13 7.56 4.25
CA VAL A 42 7.36 8.13 3.69
C VAL A 42 7.88 7.28 2.52
N ILE A 43 7.97 5.97 2.69
CA ILE A 43 8.35 5.06 1.58
C ILE A 43 7.39 5.21 0.39
N SER A 44 6.10 5.28 0.65
CA SER A 44 5.08 5.45 -0.37
C SER A 44 5.24 6.75 -1.16
N LEU A 45 5.54 7.86 -0.47
CA LEU A 45 5.79 9.16 -1.12
C LEU A 45 7.06 9.14 -1.99
N PHE A 46 8.07 8.39 -1.60
CA PHE A 46 9.31 8.24 -2.35
C PHE A 46 9.36 6.99 -3.23
N ALA A 47 8.24 6.27 -3.41
CA ALA A 47 8.20 5.00 -4.13
C ALA A 47 8.77 5.10 -5.55
N GLY A 48 8.46 6.15 -6.31
CA GLY A 48 9.01 6.37 -7.65
C GLY A 48 10.51 6.60 -7.65
N PHE A 49 11.02 7.37 -6.70
CA PHE A 49 12.45 7.62 -6.53
C PHE A 49 13.22 6.37 -6.08
N LEU A 50 12.63 5.56 -5.18
CA LEU A 50 13.23 4.33 -4.67
C LEU A 50 13.16 3.17 -5.68
N SER A 51 12.22 3.21 -6.62
CA SER A 51 11.96 2.14 -7.59
C SER A 51 12.88 2.25 -8.81
N PRO A 52 13.85 1.35 -9.01
CA PRO A 52 14.75 1.41 -10.17
C PRO A 52 14.05 1.11 -11.50
N TYR A 53 12.87 0.46 -11.46
CA TYR A 53 12.12 0.06 -12.66
C TYR A 53 10.65 0.45 -12.58
N ASP A 54 10.01 0.59 -13.75
CA ASP A 54 8.58 0.73 -13.86
C ASP A 54 7.88 -0.55 -13.38
N PRO A 55 7.07 -0.49 -12.31
CA PRO A 55 6.41 -1.67 -11.75
C PRO A 55 5.36 -2.29 -12.68
N THR A 56 4.93 -1.55 -13.72
CA THR A 56 3.87 -1.98 -14.66
C THR A 56 4.42 -2.73 -15.87
N ILE A 57 5.64 -2.41 -16.27
CA ILE A 57 6.26 -2.99 -17.47
C ILE A 57 6.81 -4.37 -17.13
N ALA A 58 6.42 -5.39 -17.89
CA ALA A 58 7.07 -6.68 -17.86
C ALA A 58 8.52 -6.53 -18.34
N GLY A 59 9.44 -7.23 -17.67
CA GLY A 59 10.83 -7.25 -18.11
C GLY A 59 10.92 -7.59 -19.60
N ARG A 60 11.55 -6.71 -20.36
CA ARG A 60 11.68 -6.90 -21.83
C ARG A 60 12.55 -8.10 -22.18
N ASP A 61 13.38 -8.53 -21.24
CA ASP A 61 14.31 -9.63 -21.43
C ASP A 61 13.84 -10.90 -20.72
N LYS A 62 13.59 -11.96 -21.49
CA LYS A 62 13.38 -13.32 -20.98
C LYS A 62 14.51 -13.81 -20.08
N GLN A 63 15.63 -13.11 -20.09
CA GLN A 63 16.79 -13.36 -19.23
C GLN A 63 16.46 -13.21 -17.74
N TYR A 64 15.50 -12.35 -17.37
CA TYR A 64 15.17 -12.05 -15.97
C TYR A 64 13.91 -12.76 -15.48
N GLU A 65 13.32 -13.72 -16.22
CA GLU A 65 12.17 -14.47 -15.76
C GLU A 65 12.51 -15.36 -14.56
N ASN A 66 11.75 -15.24 -13.46
CA ASN A 66 12.01 -15.93 -12.20
C ASN A 66 13.44 -15.72 -11.66
N GLY A 67 13.95 -14.50 -11.78
CA GLY A 67 15.29 -14.15 -11.30
C GLY A 67 15.37 -14.19 -9.78
N ALA A 68 16.43 -14.81 -9.27
CA ALA A 68 16.73 -14.82 -7.84
C ALA A 68 17.11 -13.42 -7.35
N PRO A 69 16.88 -13.11 -6.06
CA PRO A 69 17.31 -11.86 -5.45
C PRO A 69 18.79 -11.55 -5.66
N GLU A 70 19.09 -10.28 -5.86
CA GLU A 70 20.46 -9.78 -6.05
C GLU A 70 20.83 -8.86 -4.91
N ILE A 71 21.63 -9.38 -3.99
CA ILE A 71 22.08 -8.63 -2.81
C ILE A 71 23.39 -7.92 -3.17
N PRO A 72 23.45 -6.58 -3.08
CA PRO A 72 24.70 -5.85 -3.24
C PRO A 72 25.74 -6.29 -2.23
N MET A 73 26.96 -6.55 -2.67
CA MET A 73 28.08 -6.98 -1.83
C MET A 73 29.23 -5.98 -1.92
N PHE A 74 30.07 -6.00 -0.88
CA PHE A 74 31.32 -5.22 -0.82
C PHE A 74 32.56 -6.11 -0.90
N TRP A 75 32.37 -7.45 -0.82
CA TRP A 75 33.44 -8.43 -0.78
C TRP A 75 33.11 -9.64 -1.64
N ASP A 76 34.09 -10.13 -2.40
CA ASP A 76 34.05 -11.40 -3.14
C ASP A 76 35.44 -12.05 -3.17
N GLU A 77 35.61 -13.12 -3.98
CA GLU A 77 36.87 -13.83 -4.15
C GLU A 77 38.00 -12.93 -4.73
N ASN A 78 37.63 -11.88 -5.46
CA ASN A 78 38.55 -10.92 -6.07
C ASN A 78 38.90 -9.74 -5.14
N GLY A 79 38.45 -9.76 -3.87
CA GLY A 79 38.77 -8.81 -2.82
C GLY A 79 37.67 -7.78 -2.54
N PHE A 80 38.00 -6.85 -1.64
CA PHE A 80 37.10 -5.80 -1.14
C PHE A 80 36.94 -4.66 -2.16
N SER A 81 35.73 -4.15 -2.29
CA SER A 81 35.42 -2.94 -3.04
C SER A 81 34.62 -1.96 -2.19
N PHE A 82 35.04 -0.68 -2.17
CA PHE A 82 34.28 0.40 -1.52
C PHE A 82 32.95 0.70 -2.21
N ARG A 83 32.81 0.37 -3.48
CA ARG A 83 31.55 0.49 -4.22
C ARG A 83 30.80 -0.82 -4.13
N PRO A 84 29.53 -0.82 -3.68
CA PRO A 84 28.72 -2.02 -3.71
C PRO A 84 28.54 -2.49 -5.16
N PHE A 85 28.61 -3.79 -5.35
CA PHE A 85 28.47 -4.42 -6.67
C PHE A 85 27.62 -5.67 -6.59
N ILE A 86 27.12 -6.11 -7.73
CA ILE A 86 26.47 -7.40 -7.93
C ILE A 86 27.24 -8.17 -9.02
N HIS A 87 27.14 -9.48 -9.01
CA HIS A 87 27.64 -10.30 -10.10
C HIS A 87 26.65 -10.39 -11.25
N ALA A 88 27.16 -10.34 -12.48
CA ALA A 88 26.33 -10.57 -13.66
C ALA A 88 25.72 -11.99 -13.60
N LYS A 89 24.44 -12.12 -13.93
CA LYS A 89 23.76 -13.40 -14.05
C LYS A 89 23.36 -13.65 -15.49
N SER A 90 23.56 -14.86 -15.96
CA SER A 90 23.08 -15.32 -17.26
C SER A 90 22.16 -16.51 -17.11
N LYS A 91 21.09 -16.54 -17.88
CA LYS A 91 20.17 -17.67 -17.91
C LYS A 91 20.76 -18.76 -18.79
N TYR A 92 20.94 -19.93 -18.23
CA TYR A 92 21.59 -21.07 -18.88
C TYR A 92 20.65 -22.30 -18.88
N ARG A 93 20.72 -23.08 -19.95
CA ARG A 93 20.00 -24.34 -20.09
C ARG A 93 20.89 -25.33 -20.83
N GLY A 94 21.25 -26.44 -20.20
CA GLY A 94 22.12 -27.46 -20.76
C GLY A 94 21.79 -28.87 -20.28
N ALA A 95 22.50 -29.86 -20.77
CA ALA A 95 22.32 -31.26 -20.37
C ALA A 95 22.66 -31.50 -18.91
N ASP A 96 23.61 -30.74 -18.35
CA ASP A 96 24.01 -30.74 -16.94
C ASP A 96 22.88 -30.29 -15.99
N THR A 97 21.93 -29.50 -16.49
CA THR A 97 20.77 -29.01 -15.75
C THR A 97 19.47 -29.76 -16.08
N ASN A 98 19.55 -30.96 -16.71
CA ASN A 98 18.39 -31.70 -17.22
C ASN A 98 17.50 -30.80 -18.11
N PHE A 99 18.09 -29.93 -18.89
CA PHE A 99 17.41 -28.94 -19.73
C PHE A 99 16.47 -27.99 -18.97
N ARG A 100 16.67 -27.79 -17.66
CA ARG A 100 15.99 -26.76 -16.88
C ARG A 100 16.73 -25.43 -17.00
N TRP A 101 15.97 -24.34 -16.98
CA TRP A 101 16.55 -23.02 -16.91
C TRP A 101 17.11 -22.76 -15.52
N VAL A 102 18.40 -22.46 -15.43
CA VAL A 102 19.09 -22.07 -14.19
C VAL A 102 19.84 -20.75 -14.40
N TYR A 103 20.05 -20.00 -13.34
CA TYR A 103 20.87 -18.80 -13.37
C TYR A 103 22.32 -19.17 -13.05
N LYS A 104 23.22 -18.88 -13.97
CA LYS A 104 24.68 -18.98 -13.76
C LYS A 104 25.19 -17.60 -13.41
N VAL A 105 25.87 -17.49 -12.27
CA VAL A 105 26.52 -16.28 -11.81
C VAL A 105 27.90 -16.18 -12.44
N ASP A 106 28.20 -15.05 -13.06
CA ASP A 106 29.51 -14.74 -13.61
C ASP A 106 30.29 -13.92 -12.57
N THR A 107 31.12 -14.59 -11.79
CA THR A 107 31.91 -13.97 -10.70
C THR A 107 33.04 -13.06 -11.21
N GLU A 108 33.42 -13.16 -12.50
CA GLU A 108 34.43 -12.29 -13.10
C GLU A 108 33.88 -10.90 -13.44
N LYS A 109 32.56 -10.81 -13.70
CA LYS A 109 31.93 -9.55 -14.10
C LYS A 109 31.19 -8.89 -12.95
N ARG A 110 31.85 -7.91 -12.33
CA ARG A 110 31.24 -7.03 -11.33
C ARG A 110 30.43 -5.92 -12.01
N LYS A 111 29.19 -5.72 -11.57
CA LYS A 111 28.34 -4.58 -11.93
C LYS A 111 28.23 -3.68 -10.71
N TYR A 112 28.76 -2.47 -10.82
CA TYR A 112 28.79 -1.53 -9.70
C TYR A 112 27.46 -0.79 -9.55
N LEU A 113 27.02 -0.64 -8.32
CA LEU A 113 25.89 0.20 -7.99
C LEU A 113 26.24 1.68 -8.23
N GLN A 114 25.33 2.37 -8.86
CA GLN A 114 25.36 3.82 -8.99
C GLN A 114 24.17 4.43 -8.27
N PHE A 115 24.38 5.60 -7.70
CA PHE A 115 23.34 6.37 -7.04
C PHE A 115 22.91 7.54 -7.93
N PHE A 116 21.63 7.94 -7.78
CA PHE A 116 21.01 9.03 -8.54
C PHE A 116 21.05 8.83 -10.05
N VAL A 117 20.66 7.63 -10.47
CA VAL A 117 20.65 7.21 -11.88
C VAL A 117 19.40 7.71 -12.58
N LYS A 118 19.53 8.15 -13.84
CA LYS A 118 18.37 8.42 -14.69
C LYS A 118 17.77 7.12 -15.19
N GLY A 119 16.44 7.03 -15.10
CA GLY A 119 15.69 5.84 -15.47
C GLY A 119 14.36 6.15 -16.13
N TRP A 120 13.32 5.43 -15.75
CA TRP A 120 11.97 5.63 -16.28
C TRP A 120 11.32 6.88 -15.67
N GLU A 121 10.43 7.53 -16.43
CA GLU A 121 9.72 8.72 -15.96
C GLU A 121 8.56 8.32 -15.04
N TYR A 122 8.56 8.82 -13.83
CA TYR A 122 7.46 8.68 -12.89
C TYR A 122 6.81 10.03 -12.56
N LYS A 123 5.51 10.00 -12.27
CA LYS A 123 4.69 11.20 -12.02
C LYS A 123 4.08 11.14 -10.65
N TYR A 124 4.33 12.16 -9.85
CA TYR A 124 3.62 12.39 -8.59
C TYR A 124 2.34 13.20 -8.83
N PHE A 125 1.31 12.91 -8.02
CA PHE A 125 0.01 13.62 -8.04
C PHE A 125 -0.77 13.50 -9.36
N LYS A 126 -0.50 12.46 -10.15
CA LYS A 126 -1.35 12.16 -11.30
C LYS A 126 -2.65 11.52 -10.81
N TRP A 127 -3.72 12.27 -10.81
CA TRP A 127 -5.04 11.73 -10.56
C TRP A 127 -5.89 11.84 -11.82
N SER A 128 -6.38 10.71 -12.31
CA SER A 128 -7.34 10.65 -13.41
C SER A 128 -8.56 9.86 -12.93
N ILE A 129 -9.73 10.51 -12.88
CA ILE A 129 -10.98 9.82 -12.58
C ILE A 129 -11.68 9.59 -13.91
N ASN A 130 -11.69 8.35 -14.38
CA ASN A 130 -12.47 7.93 -15.54
C ASN A 130 -13.82 7.38 -15.06
N LEU A 131 -14.87 8.16 -15.14
CA LEU A 131 -16.24 7.71 -14.88
C LEU A 131 -16.78 6.99 -16.12
N PRO A 132 -17.38 5.79 -15.98
CA PRO A 132 -17.99 5.10 -17.10
C PRO A 132 -19.12 5.94 -17.69
N GLY A 133 -19.03 6.29 -18.97
CA GLY A 133 -20.07 7.03 -19.72
C GLY A 133 -19.89 8.55 -19.86
N LYS A 134 -19.00 9.19 -19.14
CA LYS A 134 -18.62 10.60 -19.36
C LYS A 134 -17.11 10.76 -19.26
N LYS A 135 -16.50 11.32 -20.29
CA LYS A 135 -15.10 11.76 -20.28
C LYS A 135 -14.98 13.02 -19.41
N PHE A 136 -15.03 12.85 -18.11
CA PHE A 136 -14.60 13.89 -17.17
C PHE A 136 -13.10 13.71 -16.97
N ASP A 137 -12.33 14.33 -17.86
CA ASP A 137 -10.88 14.26 -17.87
C ASP A 137 -10.31 15.35 -16.96
N PHE A 138 -10.43 15.16 -15.64
CA PHE A 138 -9.76 16.01 -14.69
C PHE A 138 -8.31 15.52 -14.54
N ARG A 139 -7.40 16.16 -15.28
CA ARG A 139 -5.96 15.89 -15.23
C ARG A 139 -5.29 16.96 -14.39
N LEU A 140 -4.82 16.59 -13.21
CA LEU A 140 -3.79 17.40 -12.54
C LEU A 140 -2.46 17.13 -13.26
N PRO A 141 -1.75 18.19 -13.72
CA PRO A 141 -0.41 18.05 -14.28
C PRO A 141 0.51 17.56 -13.16
N GLY A 142 0.87 16.29 -13.15
CA GLY A 142 1.79 15.73 -12.18
C GLY A 142 3.20 16.22 -12.43
N LEU A 143 3.99 16.39 -11.36
CA LEU A 143 5.43 16.63 -11.46
C LEU A 143 6.10 15.36 -11.98
N THR A 144 6.84 15.48 -13.09
CA THR A 144 7.56 14.38 -13.73
C THR A 144 9.02 14.38 -13.27
N PHE A 145 9.49 13.22 -12.83
CA PHE A 145 10.88 12.97 -12.44
C PHE A 145 11.40 11.73 -13.16
N ASP A 146 12.72 11.68 -13.36
CA ASP A 146 13.43 10.59 -14.05
C ASP A 146 14.60 10.02 -13.22
N THR A 147 14.81 10.55 -12.03
CA THR A 147 15.96 10.22 -11.19
C THR A 147 15.56 9.19 -10.13
N HIS A 148 16.36 8.12 -10.02
CA HIS A 148 16.16 7.03 -9.06
C HIS A 148 17.32 6.95 -8.09
N LEU A 149 17.06 6.46 -6.87
CA LEU A 149 18.07 6.38 -5.81
C LEU A 149 19.27 5.53 -6.22
N PHE A 150 19.05 4.42 -6.90
CA PHE A 150 20.11 3.49 -7.31
C PHE A 150 19.77 2.76 -8.61
N GLY A 151 20.83 2.30 -9.27
CA GLY A 151 20.76 1.50 -10.48
C GLY A 151 22.13 0.89 -10.79
N VAL A 152 22.29 0.27 -11.95
CA VAL A 152 23.55 -0.27 -12.45
C VAL A 152 23.79 0.18 -13.89
N ASP A 153 25.05 0.27 -14.29
CA ASP A 153 25.46 0.76 -15.64
C ASP A 153 24.91 -0.10 -16.79
N SER A 154 24.84 -1.40 -16.60
CA SER A 154 24.45 -2.34 -17.65
C SER A 154 23.62 -3.50 -17.10
N GLY A 155 22.52 -3.82 -17.79
CA GLY A 155 21.57 -4.83 -17.33
C GLY A 155 20.70 -4.29 -16.20
N GLY A 156 20.24 -5.17 -15.33
CA GLY A 156 19.35 -4.83 -14.22
C GLY A 156 19.94 -5.19 -12.86
N ILE A 157 19.41 -4.58 -11.82
CA ILE A 157 19.56 -5.01 -10.43
C ILE A 157 18.17 -5.32 -9.85
N HIS A 158 17.99 -6.53 -9.37
CA HIS A 158 16.72 -7.01 -8.83
C HIS A 158 16.89 -7.45 -7.38
N ILE A 159 16.78 -6.49 -6.43
CA ILE A 159 17.04 -6.73 -5.00
C ILE A 159 16.17 -7.86 -4.45
N PHE A 160 14.88 -7.89 -4.80
CA PHE A 160 13.94 -8.96 -4.40
C PHE A 160 13.73 -10.01 -5.49
N GLY A 161 14.55 -9.97 -6.55
CA GLY A 161 14.37 -10.83 -7.70
C GLY A 161 13.23 -10.39 -8.61
N THR A 162 12.85 -11.26 -9.52
CA THR A 162 11.79 -11.02 -10.51
C THR A 162 10.76 -12.13 -10.52
N ASP A 163 9.54 -11.78 -10.93
CA ASP A 163 8.45 -12.73 -11.08
C ASP A 163 8.54 -13.52 -12.43
N LYS A 164 7.55 -14.39 -12.67
CA LYS A 164 7.49 -15.22 -13.91
C LYS A 164 7.51 -14.39 -15.20
N PRO A 165 6.81 -13.26 -15.34
CA PRO A 165 6.93 -12.36 -16.49
C PRO A 165 8.18 -11.45 -16.45
N GLY A 166 9.10 -11.60 -15.49
CA GLY A 166 10.34 -10.81 -15.40
C GLY A 166 10.16 -9.42 -14.81
N LYS A 167 9.07 -9.14 -14.10
CA LYS A 167 8.85 -7.85 -13.41
C LYS A 167 9.64 -7.80 -12.12
N ASP A 168 10.24 -6.64 -11.84
CA ASP A 168 10.98 -6.42 -10.60
C ASP A 168 10.06 -6.43 -9.38
N LEU A 169 10.32 -7.34 -8.43
CA LEU A 169 9.50 -7.49 -7.22
C LEU A 169 9.68 -6.34 -6.25
N PHE A 170 10.87 -5.73 -6.18
CA PHE A 170 11.12 -4.59 -5.30
C PHE A 170 10.29 -3.37 -5.73
N SER A 171 10.36 -3.00 -7.00
CA SER A 171 9.59 -1.88 -7.58
C SER A 171 8.08 -2.10 -7.42
N ARG A 172 7.60 -3.34 -7.62
CA ARG A 172 6.19 -3.68 -7.43
C ARG A 172 5.76 -3.62 -5.97
N THR A 173 6.62 -4.01 -5.04
CA THR A 173 6.33 -3.92 -3.61
C THR A 173 6.17 -2.46 -3.19
N LEU A 174 7.05 -1.57 -3.66
CA LEU A 174 6.94 -0.13 -3.40
C LEU A 174 5.65 0.46 -3.96
N ALA A 175 5.29 0.12 -5.19
CA ALA A 175 4.03 0.53 -5.81
C ALA A 175 2.80 -0.02 -5.05
N ALA A 176 2.86 -1.27 -4.58
CA ALA A 176 1.80 -1.88 -3.80
C ALA A 176 1.58 -1.21 -2.44
N ILE A 177 2.65 -0.75 -1.77
CA ILE A 177 2.56 0.03 -0.52
C ILE A 177 1.76 1.31 -0.78
N TYR A 178 2.07 2.06 -1.84
CA TYR A 178 1.34 3.27 -2.22
C TYR A 178 -0.15 3.01 -2.43
N ILE A 179 -0.49 2.02 -3.25
CA ILE A 179 -1.88 1.68 -3.56
C ILE A 179 -2.62 1.24 -2.30
N SER A 180 -2.01 0.36 -1.49
CA SER A 180 -2.62 -0.16 -0.25
C SER A 180 -2.92 0.95 0.76
N LEU A 181 -1.98 1.88 0.95
CA LEU A 181 -2.19 3.02 1.86
C LEU A 181 -3.26 3.97 1.34
N ALA A 182 -3.22 4.34 0.05
CA ALA A 182 -4.19 5.24 -0.55
C ALA A 182 -5.61 4.68 -0.42
N VAL A 183 -5.77 3.43 -0.77
CA VAL A 183 -7.05 2.72 -0.71
C VAL A 183 -7.52 2.52 0.73
N GLY A 184 -6.61 2.07 1.60
CA GLY A 184 -6.93 1.88 3.03
C GLY A 184 -7.41 3.18 3.67
N THR A 185 -6.69 4.27 3.45
CA THR A 185 -7.03 5.60 3.99
C THR A 185 -8.36 6.11 3.43
N LEU A 186 -8.55 6.04 2.11
CA LEU A 186 -9.80 6.45 1.48
C LEU A 186 -10.99 5.63 2.00
N GLY A 187 -10.82 4.33 2.12
CA GLY A 187 -11.86 3.45 2.66
C GLY A 187 -12.21 3.77 4.10
N VAL A 188 -11.23 4.02 4.98
CA VAL A 188 -11.49 4.44 6.37
C VAL A 188 -12.24 5.77 6.39
N PHE A 189 -11.83 6.74 5.58
CA PHE A 189 -12.48 8.04 5.50
C PHE A 189 -13.96 7.91 5.07
N ILE A 190 -14.24 7.16 4.00
CA ILE A 190 -15.61 6.91 3.53
C ILE A 190 -16.45 6.24 4.62
N SER A 191 -15.92 5.18 5.26
CA SER A 191 -16.62 4.48 6.34
C SER A 191 -16.92 5.39 7.53
N PHE A 192 -15.96 6.25 7.90
CA PHE A 192 -16.13 7.21 8.99
C PHE A 192 -17.23 8.21 8.71
N VAL A 193 -17.23 8.82 7.52
CA VAL A 193 -18.27 9.78 7.12
C VAL A 193 -19.65 9.13 7.09
N LEU A 194 -19.77 7.96 6.48
CA LEU A 194 -21.03 7.23 6.44
C LEU A 194 -21.53 6.82 7.84
N SER A 195 -20.60 6.39 8.70
CA SER A 195 -20.93 6.04 10.09
C SER A 195 -21.43 7.24 10.90
N LEU A 196 -20.83 8.41 10.69
CA LEU A 196 -21.28 9.64 11.32
C LEU A 196 -22.69 10.03 10.86
N ILE A 197 -22.99 9.88 9.57
CA ILE A 197 -24.32 10.19 9.04
C ILE A 197 -25.35 9.21 9.60
N VAL A 198 -25.13 7.91 9.42
CA VAL A 198 -26.11 6.88 9.84
C VAL A 198 -26.26 6.85 11.36
N GLY A 199 -25.12 6.79 12.09
CA GLY A 199 -25.12 6.75 13.54
C GLY A 199 -25.61 8.06 14.18
N GLY A 200 -25.26 9.21 13.57
CA GLY A 200 -25.73 10.52 14.02
C GLY A 200 -27.23 10.69 13.84
N VAL A 201 -27.79 10.30 12.70
CA VAL A 201 -29.24 10.33 12.46
C VAL A 201 -29.98 9.37 13.41
N ALA A 202 -29.50 8.14 13.52
CA ALA A 202 -30.08 7.14 14.41
C ALA A 202 -30.05 7.59 15.88
N GLY A 203 -28.90 8.12 16.34
CA GLY A 203 -28.76 8.61 17.73
C GLY A 203 -29.55 9.88 18.02
N TYR A 204 -29.66 10.80 17.04
CA TYR A 204 -30.42 12.05 17.22
C TYR A 204 -31.94 11.84 17.29
N TYR A 205 -32.51 11.07 16.38
CA TYR A 205 -33.94 10.83 16.31
C TYR A 205 -34.38 9.70 17.23
N GLY A 206 -33.52 8.72 17.49
CA GLY A 206 -33.81 7.58 18.37
C GLY A 206 -35.04 6.75 17.93
N GLY A 207 -35.61 5.99 18.89
CA GLY A 207 -36.85 5.27 18.69
C GLY A 207 -36.86 4.31 17.51
N TRP A 208 -37.87 4.42 16.63
CA TRP A 208 -38.04 3.51 15.50
C TRP A 208 -36.96 3.68 14.42
N ILE A 209 -36.39 4.87 14.25
CA ILE A 209 -35.33 5.14 13.29
C ILE A 209 -34.05 4.40 13.69
N ASP A 210 -33.68 4.47 14.97
CA ASP A 210 -32.56 3.71 15.51
C ASP A 210 -32.81 2.21 15.39
N GLY A 211 -34.03 1.75 15.71
CA GLY A 211 -34.44 0.35 15.55
C GLY A 211 -34.28 -0.19 14.13
N ILE A 212 -34.70 0.59 13.11
CA ILE A 212 -34.51 0.21 11.70
C ILE A 212 -33.02 0.19 11.33
N ALA A 213 -32.25 1.21 11.73
CA ALA A 213 -30.81 1.26 11.45
C ALA A 213 -30.08 0.07 12.07
N GLN A 214 -30.42 -0.32 13.29
CA GLN A 214 -29.87 -1.49 13.98
C GLN A 214 -30.28 -2.79 13.29
N MET A 215 -31.57 -2.96 12.95
CA MET A 215 -32.06 -4.14 12.25
C MET A 215 -31.35 -4.34 10.90
N PHE A 216 -31.17 -3.27 10.11
CA PHE A 216 -30.45 -3.32 8.85
C PHE A 216 -28.98 -3.71 9.07
N THR A 217 -28.35 -3.11 10.06
CA THR A 217 -26.96 -3.39 10.44
C THR A 217 -26.76 -4.86 10.84
N ASP A 218 -27.66 -5.38 11.68
CA ASP A 218 -27.60 -6.76 12.15
C ASP A 218 -27.91 -7.74 11.01
N ALA A 219 -28.83 -7.41 10.08
CA ALA A 219 -29.11 -8.21 8.90
C ALA A 219 -27.87 -8.35 7.97
N VAL A 220 -27.16 -7.25 7.74
CA VAL A 220 -25.92 -7.29 6.95
C VAL A 220 -24.85 -8.15 7.63
N ARG A 221 -24.75 -8.10 8.95
CA ARG A 221 -23.79 -8.89 9.74
C ARG A 221 -24.04 -10.40 9.74
N THR A 222 -25.28 -10.84 9.53
CA THR A 222 -25.59 -12.28 9.46
C THR A 222 -25.00 -12.93 8.21
N ILE A 223 -24.68 -12.14 7.17
CA ILE A 223 -24.08 -12.66 5.95
C ILE A 223 -22.58 -12.90 6.20
N PRO A 224 -22.06 -14.12 6.01
CA PRO A 224 -20.64 -14.37 6.16
C PRO A 224 -19.82 -13.53 5.15
N PRO A 225 -18.77 -12.79 5.61
CA PRO A 225 -18.05 -11.85 4.76
C PRO A 225 -17.33 -12.52 3.58
N ILE A 226 -16.71 -13.68 3.78
CA ILE A 226 -15.92 -14.35 2.73
C ILE A 226 -16.80 -14.77 1.55
N PRO A 227 -17.91 -15.51 1.72
CA PRO A 227 -18.82 -15.83 0.61
C PRO A 227 -19.39 -14.58 -0.05
N LEU A 228 -19.75 -13.55 0.70
CA LEU A 228 -20.27 -12.29 0.16
C LEU A 228 -19.25 -11.65 -0.80
N PHE A 229 -17.99 -11.53 -0.37
CA PHE A 229 -16.95 -10.93 -1.22
C PHE A 229 -16.58 -11.79 -2.43
N MET A 230 -16.64 -13.13 -2.30
CA MET A 230 -16.45 -14.04 -3.44
C MET A 230 -17.57 -13.84 -4.48
N CYS A 231 -18.82 -13.75 -4.05
CA CYS A 231 -19.93 -13.46 -4.95
C CYS A 231 -19.78 -12.09 -5.63
N LEU A 232 -19.48 -11.05 -4.85
CA LEU A 232 -19.27 -9.70 -5.40
C LEU A 232 -18.08 -9.66 -6.39
N ALA A 233 -17.03 -10.42 -6.14
CA ALA A 233 -15.91 -10.56 -7.07
C ALA A 233 -16.34 -11.21 -8.39
N ALA A 234 -17.21 -12.24 -8.34
CA ALA A 234 -17.73 -12.92 -9.51
C ALA A 234 -18.69 -12.05 -10.34
N PHE A 235 -19.38 -11.10 -9.71
CA PHE A 235 -20.26 -10.15 -10.40
C PHE A 235 -19.51 -9.00 -11.10
N ALA A 236 -18.24 -8.77 -10.79
CA ALA A 236 -17.47 -7.70 -11.42
C ALA A 236 -17.22 -8.03 -12.90
N PRO A 237 -17.68 -7.20 -13.85
CA PRO A 237 -17.50 -7.45 -15.27
C PRO A 237 -16.03 -7.54 -15.67
N ASP A 238 -15.69 -8.47 -16.57
CA ASP A 238 -14.33 -8.60 -17.10
C ASP A 238 -13.87 -7.39 -17.92
N THR A 239 -14.81 -6.60 -18.41
CA THR A 239 -14.55 -5.36 -19.15
C THR A 239 -14.05 -4.23 -18.26
N TRP A 240 -14.19 -4.34 -16.94
CA TRP A 240 -13.68 -3.34 -16.02
C TRP A 240 -12.16 -3.41 -15.90
N SER A 241 -11.52 -2.24 -15.78
CA SER A 241 -10.10 -2.18 -15.45
C SER A 241 -9.83 -2.81 -14.08
N SER A 242 -8.60 -3.28 -13.86
CA SER A 242 -8.18 -3.84 -12.56
C SER A 242 -8.40 -2.84 -11.42
N GLU A 243 -8.19 -1.56 -11.67
CA GLU A 243 -8.39 -0.46 -10.71
C GLU A 243 -9.87 -0.32 -10.33
N MET A 244 -10.78 -0.39 -11.34
CA MET A 244 -12.22 -0.29 -11.13
C MET A 244 -12.76 -1.48 -10.34
N ARG A 245 -12.32 -2.71 -10.66
CA ARG A 245 -12.67 -3.92 -9.89
C ARG A 245 -12.20 -3.81 -8.45
N PHE A 246 -10.98 -3.35 -8.25
CA PHE A 246 -10.40 -3.16 -6.93
C PHE A 246 -11.17 -2.11 -6.11
N PHE A 247 -11.50 -0.96 -6.71
CA PHE A 247 -12.31 0.08 -6.08
C PHE A 247 -13.71 -0.43 -5.68
N PHE A 248 -14.36 -1.21 -6.55
CA PHE A 248 -15.64 -1.84 -6.27
C PHE A 248 -15.57 -2.78 -5.06
N HIS A 249 -14.53 -3.62 -4.98
CA HIS A 249 -14.35 -4.52 -3.84
C HIS A 249 -14.12 -3.76 -2.53
N ILE A 250 -13.36 -2.68 -2.57
CA ILE A 250 -13.13 -1.86 -1.38
C ILE A 250 -14.41 -1.20 -0.93
N LEU A 251 -15.16 -0.60 -1.85
CA LEU A 251 -16.43 0.04 -1.51
C LEU A 251 -17.41 -0.97 -0.90
N SER A 252 -17.51 -2.17 -1.49
CA SER A 252 -18.34 -3.25 -0.99
C SER A 252 -17.90 -3.74 0.40
N PHE A 253 -16.60 -3.91 0.60
CA PHE A 253 -16.01 -4.27 1.89
C PHE A 253 -16.29 -3.22 2.96
N ARG A 254 -16.17 -1.94 2.61
CA ARG A 254 -16.42 -0.83 3.54
C ARG A 254 -17.90 -0.68 3.87
N PHE A 255 -18.77 -0.92 2.90
CA PHE A 255 -20.21 -0.91 3.15
C PHE A 255 -20.62 -2.02 4.13
N TYR A 256 -20.05 -3.21 4.03
CA TYR A 256 -20.23 -4.30 5.00
C TYR A 256 -19.73 -3.91 6.40
N PHE A 257 -18.56 -3.28 6.50
CA PHE A 257 -18.01 -2.85 7.78
C PHE A 257 -18.69 -1.63 8.39
N LEU A 258 -19.37 -0.80 7.58
CA LEU A 258 -20.19 0.32 8.06
C LEU A 258 -21.19 -0.14 9.11
N ALA A 259 -21.78 -1.32 8.92
CA ALA A 259 -22.67 -1.96 9.87
C ALA A 259 -22.03 -2.14 11.26
N ASN A 260 -20.71 -2.32 11.36
CA ASN A 260 -20.01 -2.47 12.63
C ASN A 260 -19.78 -1.13 13.36
N PHE A 261 -19.55 -0.04 12.63
CA PHE A 261 -19.28 1.26 13.22
C PHE A 261 -20.55 2.02 13.63
N GLY A 262 -21.66 1.85 12.91
CA GLY A 262 -22.93 2.50 13.22
C GLY A 262 -23.43 2.19 14.63
N LYS A 263 -23.31 0.94 15.07
CA LYS A 263 -23.71 0.51 16.41
C LYS A 263 -22.84 1.10 17.54
N THR A 264 -21.56 1.29 17.28
CA THR A 264 -20.64 1.90 18.24
C THR A 264 -20.96 3.38 18.42
N CYS A 265 -21.30 4.10 17.36
CA CYS A 265 -21.72 5.51 17.44
C CYS A 265 -23.06 5.66 18.14
N SER A 266 -24.08 4.86 17.79
CA SER A 266 -25.40 4.92 18.46
C SER A 266 -25.27 4.72 19.97
N ASN A 267 -24.53 3.70 20.41
CA ASN A 267 -24.32 3.43 21.83
C ASN A 267 -23.51 4.52 22.59
N THR A 268 -22.74 5.32 21.88
CA THR A 268 -21.94 6.40 22.50
C THR A 268 -22.77 7.68 22.69
N PHE A 269 -23.82 7.89 21.91
CA PHE A 269 -24.69 9.06 22.00
C PHE A 269 -25.89 8.84 22.94
N VAL A 270 -26.19 7.59 23.30
CA VAL A 270 -27.34 7.24 24.18
C VAL A 270 -26.93 7.10 25.66
N ASN A 271 -25.64 7.02 25.97
CA ASN A 271 -25.06 7.06 27.33
C ASN A 271 -24.34 8.39 27.57
#